data_8c394b1b52fb6a90cc770404c28cb364
#
_entry.id   8c394b1b52fb6a90cc770404c28cb364
#
_cell.length_a   1.000
_cell.length_b   1.000
_cell.length_c   1.000
_cell.angle_alpha   90.00
_cell.angle_beta   90.00
_cell.angle_gamma   90.00
#
_symmetry.space_group_name_H-M   'P 1'
#
loop_
_entity.id
_entity.type
_entity.pdbx_description
1 polymer ?
#
loop_
_entity_poly.entity_id
_entity_poly.type
_entity_poly.pdbx_seq_one_letter_code
_entity_poly.pdbx_strand_id
1 'polypeptide(L)'
;PGETGQLKIEIPALDGDAEYFLNVDLMLKKDEIWADAGHIVAQEQFCLQDKESAQTATGKGGISFSIDPLTGVMTSLKADGRELLQDGQGFEFNWFRSINNDVRKEDKCSTQLLGITHNKPGSGSEETVVKQLVSVGKSSFECTLSYSLLAGGSLRVDASFKAMPGAYM
;
A
#
# COMPACT_ATOMS: atom_id res chain seq x y z
N PRO A 1 1.79 7.73 -35.63
CA PRO A 1 1.13 7.68 -34.34
C PRO A 1 0.38 6.35 -34.21
N GLY A 2 0.54 5.64 -33.08
CA GLY A 2 -0.14 4.38 -32.83
C GLY A 2 0.62 3.11 -33.24
N GLU A 3 1.89 3.21 -33.64
CA GLU A 3 2.72 2.03 -33.88
C GLU A 3 3.23 1.47 -32.55
N THR A 4 3.25 0.14 -32.46
CA THR A 4 3.81 -0.59 -31.30
C THR A 4 5.14 -1.17 -31.73
N GLY A 5 6.17 -0.96 -30.91
CA GLY A 5 7.50 -1.56 -31.08
C GLY A 5 7.84 -2.51 -29.94
N GLN A 6 8.76 -3.42 -30.19
CA GLN A 6 9.34 -4.29 -29.15
C GLN A 6 10.80 -3.90 -28.95
N LEU A 7 11.19 -3.70 -27.70
CA LEU A 7 12.55 -3.49 -27.28
C LEU A 7 12.99 -4.69 -26.44
N LYS A 8 14.05 -5.38 -26.89
CA LYS A 8 14.67 -6.44 -26.10
C LYS A 8 15.81 -5.85 -25.29
N ILE A 9 15.73 -6.00 -23.97
CA ILE A 9 16.76 -5.54 -23.03
C ILE A 9 17.44 -6.79 -22.47
N GLU A 10 18.79 -6.83 -22.57
CA GLU A 10 19.57 -7.87 -21.93
C GLU A 10 19.86 -7.45 -20.48
N ILE A 11 19.38 -8.27 -19.55
CA ILE A 11 19.57 -8.05 -18.11
C ILE A 11 20.77 -8.91 -17.69
N PRO A 12 21.80 -8.32 -17.04
CA PRO A 12 22.93 -9.08 -16.52
C PRO A 12 22.45 -10.04 -15.41
N ALA A 13 23.28 -11.04 -15.07
CA ALA A 13 23.02 -11.89 -13.92
C ALA A 13 22.94 -11.03 -12.65
N LEU A 14 21.86 -11.23 -11.86
CA LEU A 14 21.62 -10.50 -10.63
C LEU A 14 22.13 -11.31 -9.44
N ASP A 15 22.71 -10.63 -8.46
CA ASP A 15 23.16 -11.26 -7.21
C ASP A 15 21.97 -11.57 -6.30
N GLY A 16 21.93 -12.74 -5.67
CA GLY A 16 20.76 -13.26 -4.96
C GLY A 16 20.28 -12.48 -3.73
N ASP A 17 21.07 -11.55 -3.20
CA ASP A 17 20.77 -10.84 -1.94
C ASP A 17 20.38 -9.37 -2.08
N ALA A 18 20.22 -8.87 -3.31
CA ALA A 18 19.89 -7.48 -3.55
C ALA A 18 18.54 -7.32 -4.26
N GLU A 19 17.92 -6.18 -4.02
CA GLU A 19 16.73 -5.73 -4.73
C GLU A 19 17.19 -4.97 -5.99
N TYR A 20 16.63 -5.32 -7.15
CA TYR A 20 17.00 -4.73 -8.44
C TYR A 20 15.80 -4.15 -9.15
N PHE A 21 15.96 -2.92 -9.62
CA PHE A 21 14.96 -2.24 -10.44
C PHE A 21 15.53 -1.87 -11.80
N LEU A 22 14.73 -2.05 -12.84
CA LEU A 22 14.97 -1.52 -14.17
C LEU A 22 14.16 -0.23 -14.34
N ASN A 23 14.87 0.88 -14.54
CA ASN A 23 14.24 2.14 -14.93
C ASN A 23 14.32 2.29 -16.43
N VAL A 24 13.21 2.60 -17.07
CA VAL A 24 13.12 2.86 -18.50
C VAL A 24 12.63 4.28 -18.71
N ASP A 25 13.49 5.12 -19.28
CA ASP A 25 13.19 6.53 -19.54
C ASP A 25 13.05 6.76 -21.05
N LEU A 26 11.97 7.37 -21.47
CA LEU A 26 11.78 7.88 -22.82
C LEU A 26 12.15 9.36 -22.81
N MET A 27 13.16 9.73 -23.61
CA MET A 27 13.70 11.08 -23.65
C MET A 27 13.53 11.73 -25.02
N LEU A 28 13.42 13.05 -25.04
CA LEU A 28 13.49 13.83 -26.28
C LEU A 28 14.85 13.67 -26.94
N LYS A 29 14.85 13.40 -28.24
CA LYS A 29 16.06 13.28 -29.06
C LYS A 29 16.67 14.62 -29.45
N LYS A 30 15.87 15.67 -29.48
CA LYS A 30 16.22 17.03 -29.92
C LYS A 30 15.45 18.04 -29.10
N ASP A 31 15.89 19.27 -29.15
CA ASP A 31 15.18 20.38 -28.53
C ASP A 31 13.81 20.57 -29.18
N GLU A 32 12.82 20.79 -28.36
CA GLU A 32 11.44 21.13 -28.72
C GLU A 32 11.11 22.51 -28.12
N ILE A 33 10.01 23.14 -28.56
CA ILE A 33 9.63 24.49 -28.09
C ILE A 33 9.46 24.54 -26.55
N TRP A 34 9.13 23.41 -25.94
CA TRP A 34 8.76 23.32 -24.52
C TRP A 34 9.79 22.61 -23.64
N ALA A 35 10.82 21.95 -24.22
CA ALA A 35 11.88 21.27 -23.46
C ALA A 35 13.09 20.95 -24.33
N ASP A 36 14.26 20.92 -23.71
CA ASP A 36 15.52 20.60 -24.35
C ASP A 36 15.67 19.08 -24.59
N ALA A 37 16.60 18.72 -25.49
CA ALA A 37 16.99 17.33 -25.72
C ALA A 37 17.41 16.66 -24.39
N GLY A 38 17.02 15.41 -24.21
CA GLY A 38 17.25 14.68 -22.96
C GLY A 38 16.15 14.83 -21.91
N HIS A 39 15.16 15.70 -22.13
CA HIS A 39 14.01 15.77 -21.24
C HIS A 39 13.23 14.45 -21.23
N ILE A 40 12.96 13.91 -20.03
CA ILE A 40 12.21 12.68 -19.86
C ILE A 40 10.72 12.94 -20.08
N VAL A 41 10.14 12.32 -21.09
CA VAL A 41 8.71 12.46 -21.44
C VAL A 41 7.85 11.34 -20.87
N ALA A 42 8.45 10.20 -20.55
CA ALA A 42 7.81 9.12 -19.85
C ALA A 42 8.85 8.28 -19.11
N GLN A 43 8.46 7.73 -17.98
CA GLN A 43 9.31 6.89 -17.14
C GLN A 43 8.52 5.70 -16.62
N GLU A 44 9.15 4.53 -16.59
CA GLU A 44 8.59 3.32 -16.00
C GLU A 44 9.67 2.61 -15.20
N GLN A 45 9.28 1.99 -14.09
CA GLN A 45 10.17 1.22 -13.24
C GLN A 45 9.62 -0.21 -13.09
N PHE A 46 10.46 -1.18 -13.36
CA PHE A 46 10.15 -2.60 -13.19
C PHE A 46 11.02 -3.20 -12.09
N CYS A 47 10.41 -3.85 -11.11
CA CYS A 47 11.14 -4.69 -10.18
C CYS A 47 11.58 -5.96 -10.91
N LEU A 48 12.89 -6.17 -11.03
CA LEU A 48 13.49 -7.36 -11.67
C LEU A 48 13.71 -8.48 -10.66
N GLN A 49 14.07 -8.10 -9.46
CA GLN A 49 14.28 -9.01 -8.34
C GLN A 49 13.91 -8.26 -7.06
N ASP A 50 12.90 -8.78 -6.38
CA ASP A 50 12.61 -8.37 -5.03
C ASP A 50 13.61 -9.06 -4.10
N LYS A 51 14.17 -8.32 -3.16
CA LYS A 51 14.82 -8.95 -2.04
C LYS A 51 13.73 -9.70 -1.29
N GLU A 52 13.56 -10.99 -1.59
CA GLU A 52 12.94 -11.86 -0.61
C GLU A 52 13.73 -11.58 0.67
N SER A 53 13.13 -10.79 1.55
CA SER A 53 13.68 -10.63 2.88
C SER A 53 13.76 -12.06 3.41
N ALA A 54 14.93 -12.66 3.25
CA ALA A 54 15.33 -13.84 4.01
C ALA A 54 15.28 -13.34 5.45
N GLN A 55 14.08 -13.29 5.97
CA GLN A 55 13.78 -12.85 7.31
C GLN A 55 14.19 -13.99 8.22
N THR A 56 15.48 -14.13 8.35
CA THR A 56 16.05 -14.76 9.50
C THR A 56 15.76 -13.82 10.64
N ALA A 57 14.52 -13.87 11.14
CA ALA A 57 14.14 -13.18 12.36
C ALA A 57 14.86 -13.86 13.52
N THR A 58 16.10 -13.51 13.72
CA THR A 58 16.85 -13.72 14.94
C THR A 58 16.89 -12.44 15.77
N GLY A 59 15.79 -11.70 15.80
CA GLY A 59 15.56 -10.55 16.65
C GLY A 59 14.66 -10.96 17.81
N LYS A 60 15.10 -10.74 19.04
CA LYS A 60 14.28 -10.83 20.26
C LYS A 60 13.24 -9.71 20.37
N GLY A 61 12.76 -9.21 19.27
CA GLY A 61 11.79 -8.16 19.22
C GLY A 61 10.67 -8.53 18.25
N GLY A 62 9.46 -8.62 18.76
CA GLY A 62 8.30 -8.95 17.98
C GLY A 62 7.45 -7.73 17.70
N ILE A 63 6.87 -7.69 16.49
CA ILE A 63 5.74 -6.79 16.24
C ILE A 63 4.51 -7.38 16.89
N SER A 64 3.74 -6.54 17.58
CA SER A 64 2.42 -6.85 18.09
C SER A 64 1.47 -5.69 17.78
N PHE A 65 0.20 -5.99 17.58
CA PHE A 65 -0.82 -4.98 17.36
C PHE A 65 -2.13 -5.35 18.04
N SER A 66 -2.98 -4.35 18.24
CA SER A 66 -4.33 -4.54 18.79
C SER A 66 -5.34 -3.81 17.92
N ILE A 67 -6.48 -4.46 17.70
CA ILE A 67 -7.62 -3.93 16.98
C ILE A 67 -8.78 -3.76 17.99
N ASP A 68 -9.41 -2.60 17.98
CA ASP A 68 -10.63 -2.37 18.74
C ASP A 68 -11.77 -3.25 18.17
N PRO A 69 -12.35 -4.14 18.95
CA PRO A 69 -13.38 -5.05 18.47
C PRO A 69 -14.72 -4.37 18.12
N LEU A 70 -14.93 -3.11 18.54
CA LEU A 70 -16.16 -2.36 18.29
C LEU A 70 -16.06 -1.52 17.02
N THR A 71 -14.87 -1.00 16.73
CA THR A 71 -14.66 -0.08 15.60
C THR A 71 -13.85 -0.69 14.46
N GLY A 72 -13.05 -1.74 14.74
CA GLY A 72 -12.10 -2.33 13.80
C GLY A 72 -10.87 -1.45 13.55
N VAL A 73 -10.66 -0.41 14.33
CA VAL A 73 -9.48 0.47 14.22
C VAL A 73 -8.31 -0.16 14.97
N MET A 74 -7.12 -0.06 14.40
CA MET A 74 -5.90 -0.44 15.10
C MET A 74 -5.58 0.60 16.17
N THR A 75 -5.53 0.17 17.42
CA THR A 75 -5.30 1.07 18.58
C THR A 75 -3.89 0.97 19.15
N SER A 76 -3.15 -0.05 18.78
CA SER A 76 -1.75 -0.22 19.20
C SER A 76 -0.98 -0.97 18.11
N LEU A 77 0.24 -0.52 17.85
CA LEU A 77 1.24 -1.19 17.03
C LEU A 77 2.59 -1.05 17.73
N LYS A 78 3.16 -2.13 18.16
CA LYS A 78 4.44 -2.12 18.89
C LYS A 78 5.52 -2.88 18.16
N ALA A 79 6.71 -2.32 18.15
CA ALA A 79 7.94 -3.01 17.77
C ALA A 79 8.87 -3.02 18.99
N ASP A 80 9.34 -4.20 19.39
CA ASP A 80 10.21 -4.39 20.55
C ASP A 80 9.64 -3.77 21.85
N GLY A 81 8.32 -3.83 21.99
CA GLY A 81 7.60 -3.25 23.13
C GLY A 81 7.39 -1.74 23.08
N ARG A 82 7.95 -1.04 22.07
CA ARG A 82 7.76 0.39 21.88
C ARG A 82 6.53 0.65 21.02
N GLU A 83 5.63 1.51 21.51
CA GLU A 83 4.46 1.96 20.75
C GLU A 83 4.88 2.83 19.56
N LEU A 84 4.34 2.54 18.39
CA LEU A 84 4.60 3.25 17.13
C LEU A 84 3.46 4.16 16.71
N LEU A 85 2.24 3.93 17.20
CA LEU A 85 1.09 4.77 16.89
C LEU A 85 1.08 5.99 17.80
N GLN A 86 0.85 7.15 17.22
CA GLN A 86 0.56 8.36 17.98
C GLN A 86 -0.91 8.34 18.40
N ASP A 87 -1.19 8.54 19.67
CA ASP A 87 -2.54 8.66 20.24
C ASP A 87 -3.51 7.52 19.89
N GLY A 88 -2.98 6.31 19.60
CA GLY A 88 -3.77 5.15 19.24
C GLY A 88 -4.44 5.25 17.87
N GLN A 89 -3.94 6.13 16.99
CA GLN A 89 -4.44 6.29 15.63
C GLN A 89 -3.70 5.35 14.67
N GLY A 90 -4.37 4.29 14.27
CA GLY A 90 -3.86 3.30 13.31
C GLY A 90 -4.17 3.66 11.86
N PHE A 91 -4.25 2.62 11.03
CA PHE A 91 -4.55 2.80 9.61
C PHE A 91 -6.03 3.13 9.41
N GLU A 92 -6.30 4.30 8.85
CA GLU A 92 -7.65 4.76 8.55
C GLU A 92 -7.76 5.20 7.09
N PHE A 93 -8.96 5.02 6.53
CA PHE A 93 -9.26 5.58 5.22
C PHE A 93 -9.36 7.09 5.33
N ASN A 94 -8.64 7.81 4.45
CA ASN A 94 -8.67 9.25 4.39
C ASN A 94 -9.02 9.73 2.98
N TRP A 95 -10.10 10.50 2.87
CA TRP A 95 -10.57 11.10 1.61
C TRP A 95 -10.07 12.53 1.39
N PHE A 96 -9.41 13.10 2.38
CA PHE A 96 -8.95 14.48 2.31
C PHE A 96 -7.87 14.66 1.23
N ARG A 97 -8.06 15.67 0.39
CA ARG A 97 -7.08 16.14 -0.58
C ARG A 97 -6.87 17.64 -0.42
N SER A 98 -5.63 18.08 -0.45
CA SER A 98 -5.26 19.50 -0.31
C SER A 98 -5.26 20.28 -1.64
N ILE A 99 -6.02 19.85 -2.62
CA ILE A 99 -6.15 20.55 -3.91
C ILE A 99 -7.18 21.67 -3.77
N ASN A 100 -6.81 22.89 -4.16
CA ASN A 100 -7.65 24.10 -3.98
C ASN A 100 -9.05 24.00 -4.59
N ASN A 101 -9.21 23.25 -5.68
CA ASN A 101 -10.48 23.09 -6.38
C ASN A 101 -11.23 21.81 -5.99
N ASP A 102 -10.77 21.09 -4.97
CA ASP A 102 -11.42 19.90 -4.51
C ASP A 102 -12.56 20.26 -3.54
N VAL A 103 -13.78 20.16 -4.02
CA VAL A 103 -14.99 20.43 -3.21
C VAL A 103 -15.20 19.40 -2.10
N ARG A 104 -14.51 18.26 -2.15
CA ARG A 104 -14.62 17.17 -1.18
C ARG A 104 -13.58 17.20 -0.07
N LYS A 105 -12.69 18.18 -0.06
CA LYS A 105 -11.64 18.29 0.97
C LYS A 105 -12.18 18.42 2.40
N GLU A 106 -13.42 18.83 2.55
CA GLU A 106 -14.10 19.00 3.84
C GLU A 106 -15.05 17.82 4.16
N ASP A 107 -15.23 16.89 3.22
CA ASP A 107 -16.09 15.74 3.43
C ASP A 107 -15.48 14.85 4.52
N LYS A 108 -16.28 14.55 5.52
CA LYS A 108 -15.88 13.63 6.59
C LYS A 108 -16.19 12.20 6.19
N CYS A 109 -15.23 11.34 6.43
CA CYS A 109 -15.47 9.91 6.36
C CYS A 109 -16.22 9.45 7.61
N SER A 110 -17.18 8.56 7.43
CA SER A 110 -17.75 7.76 8.52
C SER A 110 -17.45 6.29 8.25
N THR A 111 -17.05 5.58 9.28
CA THR A 111 -16.67 4.18 9.18
C THR A 111 -17.58 3.34 10.07
N GLN A 112 -18.15 2.28 9.48
CA GLN A 112 -18.94 1.29 10.18
C GLN A 112 -18.24 -0.06 10.09
N LEU A 113 -17.99 -0.70 11.22
CA LEU A 113 -17.45 -2.05 11.26
C LEU A 113 -18.48 -3.05 10.70
N LEU A 114 -18.08 -3.86 9.73
CA LEU A 114 -18.86 -4.97 9.18
C LEU A 114 -18.49 -6.31 9.82
N GLY A 115 -17.22 -6.46 10.21
CA GLY A 115 -16.76 -7.67 10.89
C GLY A 115 -15.25 -7.75 11.03
N ILE A 116 -14.83 -8.58 11.98
CA ILE A 116 -13.42 -8.95 12.19
C ILE A 116 -13.32 -10.48 12.14
N THR A 117 -12.34 -10.97 11.40
CA THR A 117 -12.05 -12.40 11.30
C THR A 117 -10.59 -12.64 11.64
N HIS A 118 -10.34 -13.66 12.46
CA HIS A 118 -8.98 -14.10 12.80
C HIS A 118 -8.73 -15.45 12.14
N ASN A 119 -7.78 -15.49 11.23
CA ASN A 119 -7.37 -16.69 10.53
C ASN A 119 -6.02 -17.17 11.07
N LYS A 120 -5.91 -18.49 11.29
CA LYS A 120 -4.62 -19.16 11.55
C LYS A 120 -4.40 -20.19 10.44
N PRO A 121 -3.91 -19.76 9.27
CA PRO A 121 -3.53 -20.73 8.25
C PRO A 121 -2.42 -21.62 8.80
N GLY A 122 -2.45 -22.91 8.47
CA GLY A 122 -1.57 -23.93 9.04
C GLY A 122 -0.07 -23.75 8.80
N SER A 123 0.34 -22.67 8.16
CA SER A 123 1.74 -22.29 7.86
C SER A 123 2.32 -21.23 8.82
N GLY A 124 1.64 -20.88 9.91
CA GLY A 124 2.26 -20.18 11.02
C GLY A 124 2.12 -18.65 11.06
N SER A 125 1.55 -17.97 10.08
CA SER A 125 1.22 -16.55 10.18
C SER A 125 -0.20 -16.34 10.68
N GLU A 126 -0.36 -15.50 11.72
CA GLU A 126 -1.69 -15.07 12.16
C GLU A 126 -2.15 -13.91 11.28
N GLU A 127 -3.36 -14.02 10.73
CA GLU A 127 -3.98 -12.97 9.94
C GLU A 127 -5.24 -12.46 10.64
N THR A 128 -5.36 -11.14 10.75
CA THR A 128 -6.58 -10.47 11.19
C THR A 128 -7.15 -9.68 10.02
N VAL A 129 -8.38 -9.99 9.63
CA VAL A 129 -9.09 -9.29 8.54
C VAL A 129 -10.20 -8.45 9.14
N VAL A 130 -10.16 -7.16 8.85
CA VAL A 130 -11.18 -6.18 9.26
C VAL A 130 -11.93 -5.72 8.02
N LYS A 131 -13.25 -5.84 8.04
CA LYS A 131 -14.13 -5.31 7.00
C LYS A 131 -14.92 -4.13 7.53
N GLN A 132 -14.92 -3.05 6.78
CA GLN A 132 -15.58 -1.80 7.14
C GLN A 132 -16.36 -1.25 5.95
N LEU A 133 -17.47 -0.59 6.21
CA LEU A 133 -18.15 0.28 5.26
C LEU A 133 -17.69 1.72 5.54
N VAL A 134 -17.02 2.31 4.58
CA VAL A 134 -16.57 3.71 4.64
C VAL A 134 -17.50 4.54 3.77
N SER A 135 -18.09 5.58 4.34
CA SER A 135 -18.99 6.49 3.63
C SER A 135 -18.42 7.90 3.60
N VAL A 136 -18.45 8.52 2.42
CA VAL A 136 -17.97 9.88 2.15
C VAL A 136 -19.01 10.59 1.28
N GLY A 137 -19.65 11.62 1.81
CA GLY A 137 -20.74 12.29 1.11
C GLY A 137 -21.85 11.32 0.75
N LYS A 138 -22.10 11.11 -0.55
CA LYS A 138 -23.12 10.18 -1.07
C LYS A 138 -22.54 8.83 -1.52
N SER A 139 -21.23 8.65 -1.39
CA SER A 139 -20.54 7.46 -1.85
C SER A 139 -20.17 6.55 -0.68
N SER A 140 -20.19 5.24 -0.90
CA SER A 140 -19.77 4.26 0.09
C SER A 140 -18.85 3.23 -0.56
N PHE A 141 -17.93 2.70 0.24
CA PHE A 141 -16.92 1.73 -0.17
C PHE A 141 -16.82 0.64 0.89
N GLU A 142 -16.80 -0.61 0.45
CA GLU A 142 -16.37 -1.71 1.32
C GLU A 142 -14.83 -1.69 1.36
N CYS A 143 -14.29 -1.46 2.54
CA CYS A 143 -12.86 -1.49 2.82
C CYS A 143 -12.52 -2.78 3.55
N THR A 144 -11.52 -3.51 3.06
CA THR A 144 -10.98 -4.69 3.74
C THR A 144 -9.52 -4.43 4.05
N LEU A 145 -9.15 -4.51 5.32
CA LEU A 145 -7.79 -4.42 5.82
C LEU A 145 -7.37 -5.79 6.36
N SER A 146 -6.33 -6.38 5.80
CA SER A 146 -5.75 -7.64 6.28
C SER A 146 -4.40 -7.37 6.92
N TYR A 147 -4.26 -7.77 8.16
CA TYR A 147 -3.04 -7.63 8.97
C TYR A 147 -2.41 -9.01 9.17
N SER A 148 -1.24 -9.23 8.60
CA SER A 148 -0.52 -10.51 8.69
C SER A 148 0.82 -10.33 9.38
N LEU A 149 1.01 -11.02 10.51
CA LEU A 149 2.33 -11.12 11.14
C LEU A 149 3.16 -12.17 10.41
N LEU A 150 4.24 -11.72 9.80
CA LEU A 150 5.13 -12.59 9.05
C LEU A 150 6.19 -13.20 9.97
N ALA A 151 6.69 -14.38 9.60
CA ALA A 151 7.69 -15.13 10.38
C ALA A 151 8.98 -14.30 10.70
N GLY A 152 9.26 -13.29 9.88
CA GLY A 152 10.38 -12.37 10.06
C GLY A 152 10.18 -11.23 11.06
N GLY A 153 9.06 -11.19 11.78
CA GLY A 153 8.76 -10.09 12.69
C GLY A 153 8.33 -8.81 11.99
N SER A 154 7.79 -8.91 10.79
CA SER A 154 7.19 -7.80 10.05
C SER A 154 5.66 -7.89 10.11
N LEU A 155 4.99 -6.74 10.04
CA LEU A 155 3.56 -6.67 9.82
C LEU A 155 3.30 -6.31 8.35
N ARG A 156 2.63 -7.20 7.63
CA ARG A 156 2.09 -6.91 6.31
C ARG A 156 0.67 -6.39 6.46
N VAL A 157 0.37 -5.27 5.79
CA VAL A 157 -0.97 -4.69 5.74
C VAL A 157 -1.41 -4.61 4.30
N ASP A 158 -2.46 -5.36 3.95
CA ASP A 158 -3.09 -5.31 2.65
C ASP A 158 -4.41 -4.56 2.78
N ALA A 159 -4.65 -3.60 1.89
CA ALA A 159 -5.88 -2.82 1.85
C ALA A 159 -6.58 -2.98 0.49
N SER A 160 -7.86 -3.28 0.51
CA SER A 160 -8.69 -3.29 -0.69
C SER A 160 -9.94 -2.45 -0.51
N PHE A 161 -10.33 -1.76 -1.56
CA PHE A 161 -11.49 -0.88 -1.59
C PHE A 161 -12.39 -1.28 -2.74
N LYS A 162 -13.65 -1.53 -2.43
CA LYS A 162 -14.67 -1.86 -3.42
C LYS A 162 -15.77 -0.81 -3.36
N ALA A 163 -15.97 -0.08 -4.46
CA ALA A 163 -17.05 0.87 -4.57
C ALA A 163 -18.41 0.15 -4.49
N MET A 164 -19.30 0.69 -3.68
CA MET A 164 -20.69 0.22 -3.64
C MET A 164 -21.49 0.79 -4.80
N PRO A 165 -22.59 0.14 -5.22
CA PRO A 165 -23.42 0.66 -6.30
C PRO A 165 -23.86 2.11 -6.03
N GLY A 166 -23.67 2.98 -7.02
CA GLY A 166 -23.96 4.42 -6.90
C GLY A 166 -22.85 5.27 -6.28
N ALA A 167 -21.70 4.69 -5.95
CA ALA A 167 -20.54 5.47 -5.54
C ALA A 167 -19.96 6.24 -6.76
N TYR A 168 -19.64 7.50 -6.51
CA TYR A 168 -18.97 8.38 -7.48
C TYR A 168 -17.57 8.68 -6.95
N MET A 169 -16.57 8.55 -7.82
CA MET A 169 -15.19 8.98 -7.58
C MET A 169 -14.90 10.30 -8.25
#